data_882fa8e31a03159e647d64a2e602fa3b
#
_entry.id   882fa8e31a03159e647d64a2e602fa3b
#
_cell.length_a   1.000
_cell.length_b   1.000
_cell.length_c   1.000
_cell.angle_alpha   90.00
_cell.angle_beta   90.00
_cell.angle_gamma   90.00
#
_symmetry.space_group_name_H-M   'P 1'
#
loop_
_entity.id
_entity.type
_entity.pdbx_description
1 polymer ?
#
loop_
_entity_poly.entity_id
_entity_poly.type
_entity_poly.pdbx_seq_one_letter_code
_entity_poly.pdbx_strand_id
1 'polypeptide(L)'
;MRASPAPRSSPAAGADVVPSCAGGRPAPGRRRVVLITGASSGIGAAVASRLSADGRWELLLNGRDEERLGAVADRTGGVALPMDLATPEGCRKLAEAALARGDRIDALVAAAGLGWAGAYTDMTPAVVNRLVSVNVGAVLHLVNLVLPHMVERGSGRLVLLGSVAGRFGVRGEAAYAATKGALIPFAESLRYELRGTGVHVCLVQPGPVDTPFFAHRRTPYTRSWPRPVPAGRVAAAVEEALTGRRGEITVPRWLGAPGLVQGLAPHLFRRLATRFG
;
A
#
# COMPACT_ATOMS: atom_id res chain seq x y z
N MET A 1 1.15 57.25 -44.10
CA MET A 1 0.23 56.11 -44.27
C MET A 1 0.67 55.00 -43.34
N ARG A 2 -0.02 54.83 -42.22
CA ARG A 2 0.25 53.73 -41.24
C ARG A 2 -0.95 52.80 -41.32
N ALA A 3 -0.74 51.55 -41.70
CA ALA A 3 -1.75 50.52 -41.77
C ALA A 3 -2.07 50.01 -40.33
N SER A 4 -3.37 50.02 -40.01
CA SER A 4 -3.97 49.46 -38.80
C SER A 4 -4.02 47.91 -38.88
N PRO A 5 -3.70 47.15 -37.82
CA PRO A 5 -3.90 45.71 -37.85
C PRO A 5 -5.34 45.36 -37.49
N ALA A 6 -5.88 44.36 -38.20
CA ALA A 6 -7.19 43.78 -38.00
C ALA A 6 -7.37 43.03 -36.66
N PRO A 7 -8.58 42.95 -36.11
CA PRO A 7 -8.84 42.25 -34.84
C PRO A 7 -8.77 40.72 -35.01
N ARG A 8 -8.01 40.09 -34.05
CA ARG A 8 -7.97 38.61 -33.94
C ARG A 8 -9.26 38.09 -33.32
N SER A 9 -9.93 37.21 -34.01
CA SER A 9 -11.07 36.45 -33.53
C SER A 9 -10.61 35.43 -32.47
N SER A 10 -11.14 35.56 -31.24
CA SER A 10 -11.02 34.52 -30.18
C SER A 10 -11.80 33.27 -30.58
N PRO A 11 -11.24 32.07 -30.38
CA PRO A 11 -12.04 30.85 -30.46
C PRO A 11 -12.94 30.73 -29.23
N ALA A 12 -14.22 30.44 -29.45
CA ALA A 12 -15.19 30.15 -28.41
C ALA A 12 -14.75 28.96 -27.57
N ALA A 13 -14.79 29.14 -26.24
CA ALA A 13 -14.58 28.07 -25.28
C ALA A 13 -15.72 27.04 -25.41
N GLY A 14 -15.42 25.93 -26.04
CA GLY A 14 -16.27 24.75 -25.96
C GLY A 14 -16.26 24.23 -24.53
N ALA A 15 -17.40 24.23 -23.86
CA ALA A 15 -17.58 23.56 -22.57
C ALA A 15 -17.45 22.04 -22.81
N ASP A 16 -16.27 21.50 -22.48
CA ASP A 16 -16.10 20.06 -22.40
C ASP A 16 -17.02 19.52 -21.30
N VAL A 17 -18.13 18.93 -21.71
CA VAL A 17 -19.00 18.12 -20.86
C VAL A 17 -18.20 16.87 -20.47
N VAL A 18 -17.61 16.89 -19.28
CA VAL A 18 -17.00 15.71 -18.68
C VAL A 18 -18.13 14.67 -18.51
N PRO A 19 -18.04 13.50 -19.17
CA PRO A 19 -19.05 12.48 -18.97
C PRO A 19 -19.05 12.04 -17.50
N SER A 20 -20.20 12.10 -16.86
CA SER A 20 -20.47 11.56 -15.54
C SER A 20 -20.20 10.05 -15.58
N CYS A 21 -19.00 9.64 -15.17
CA CYS A 21 -18.67 8.24 -14.97
C CYS A 21 -19.46 7.73 -13.76
N ALA A 22 -20.66 7.22 -14.02
CA ALA A 22 -21.37 6.38 -13.08
C ALA A 22 -20.51 5.14 -12.81
N GLY A 23 -19.74 5.17 -11.71
CA GLY A 23 -18.84 4.09 -11.29
C GLY A 23 -19.59 2.76 -11.29
N GLY A 24 -19.23 1.87 -12.22
CA GLY A 24 -19.89 0.59 -12.43
C GLY A 24 -19.79 -0.28 -11.16
N ARG A 25 -20.89 -0.36 -10.40
CA ARG A 25 -21.05 -1.37 -9.36
C ARG A 25 -20.97 -2.74 -10.02
N PRO A 26 -20.26 -3.71 -9.40
CA PRO A 26 -20.28 -5.08 -9.93
C PRO A 26 -21.73 -5.55 -10.08
N ALA A 27 -21.98 -6.36 -11.12
CA ALA A 27 -23.29 -6.98 -11.32
C ALA A 27 -23.75 -7.69 -10.04
N PRO A 28 -25.03 -7.67 -9.68
CA PRO A 28 -25.53 -8.35 -8.49
C PRO A 28 -25.09 -9.82 -8.50
N GLY A 29 -24.41 -10.28 -7.43
CA GLY A 29 -23.94 -11.65 -7.26
C GLY A 29 -22.50 -11.95 -7.64
N ARG A 30 -21.74 -11.05 -8.29
CA ARG A 30 -20.32 -11.27 -8.59
C ARG A 30 -19.43 -10.81 -7.41
N ARG A 31 -18.52 -11.67 -6.94
CA ARG A 31 -17.51 -11.30 -5.94
C ARG A 31 -16.54 -10.27 -6.53
N ARG A 32 -16.02 -9.39 -5.68
CA ARG A 32 -14.93 -8.47 -6.03
C ARG A 32 -13.61 -9.20 -5.97
N VAL A 33 -12.71 -8.92 -6.90
CA VAL A 33 -11.37 -9.52 -6.93
C VAL A 33 -10.38 -8.63 -6.16
N VAL A 34 -9.68 -9.21 -5.18
CA VAL A 34 -8.61 -8.52 -4.44
C VAL A 34 -7.29 -9.26 -4.58
N LEU A 35 -6.26 -8.54 -5.03
CA LEU A 35 -4.89 -9.02 -5.04
C LEU A 35 -4.19 -8.57 -3.74
N ILE A 36 -3.73 -9.55 -2.94
CA ILE A 36 -3.05 -9.32 -1.67
C ILE A 36 -1.61 -9.78 -1.80
N THR A 37 -0.64 -8.87 -1.72
CA THR A 37 0.78 -9.25 -1.70
C THR A 37 1.28 -9.47 -0.27
N GLY A 38 2.31 -10.33 -0.11
CA GLY A 38 2.80 -10.71 1.21
C GLY A 38 1.82 -11.56 2.01
N ALA A 39 0.93 -12.28 1.33
CA ALA A 39 -0.16 -13.04 1.94
C ALA A 39 0.29 -14.32 2.66
N SER A 40 1.53 -14.79 2.48
CA SER A 40 2.03 -16.02 3.11
C SER A 40 2.22 -15.93 4.64
N SER A 41 2.15 -14.73 5.24
CA SER A 41 2.31 -14.54 6.69
C SER A 41 1.82 -13.17 7.17
N GLY A 42 1.84 -12.96 8.48
CA GLY A 42 1.69 -11.67 9.14
C GLY A 42 0.41 -10.91 8.74
N ILE A 43 0.56 -9.64 8.37
CA ILE A 43 -0.56 -8.76 8.04
C ILE A 43 -1.30 -9.27 6.79
N GLY A 44 -0.58 -9.68 5.74
CA GLY A 44 -1.21 -10.16 4.50
C GLY A 44 -2.08 -11.41 4.72
N ALA A 45 -1.59 -12.37 5.49
CA ALA A 45 -2.36 -13.57 5.87
C ALA A 45 -3.59 -13.21 6.74
N ALA A 46 -3.44 -12.27 7.68
CA ALA A 46 -4.56 -11.80 8.50
C ALA A 46 -5.63 -11.07 7.67
N VAL A 47 -5.20 -10.28 6.66
CA VAL A 47 -6.12 -9.64 5.69
C VAL A 47 -6.87 -10.70 4.88
N ALA A 48 -6.16 -11.70 4.34
CA ALA A 48 -6.76 -12.80 3.58
C ALA A 48 -7.83 -13.53 4.42
N SER A 49 -7.48 -13.90 5.67
CA SER A 49 -8.43 -14.57 6.58
C SER A 49 -9.64 -13.70 6.92
N ARG A 50 -9.45 -12.40 7.08
CA ARG A 50 -10.56 -11.49 7.38
C ARG A 50 -11.50 -11.31 6.20
N LEU A 51 -10.96 -11.12 5.01
CA LEU A 51 -11.76 -10.91 3.80
C LEU A 51 -12.45 -12.19 3.31
N SER A 52 -11.88 -13.38 3.60
CA SER A 52 -12.54 -14.66 3.29
C SER A 52 -13.82 -14.85 4.10
N ALA A 53 -13.82 -14.45 5.37
CA ALA A 53 -15.00 -14.54 6.25
C ALA A 53 -16.17 -13.62 5.80
N ASP A 54 -15.87 -12.54 5.07
CA ASP A 54 -16.86 -11.62 4.51
C ASP A 54 -17.60 -12.19 3.28
N GLY A 55 -17.00 -13.15 2.56
CA GLY A 55 -17.59 -13.80 1.38
C GLY A 55 -17.76 -12.91 0.14
N ARG A 56 -17.51 -11.60 0.25
CA ARG A 56 -17.66 -10.61 -0.83
C ARG A 56 -16.47 -10.57 -1.79
N TRP A 57 -15.35 -11.23 -1.43
CA TRP A 57 -14.10 -11.12 -2.16
C TRP A 57 -13.67 -12.46 -2.73
N GLU A 58 -13.16 -12.43 -3.94
CA GLU A 58 -12.31 -13.45 -4.52
C GLU A 58 -10.86 -13.06 -4.20
N LEU A 59 -10.10 -13.96 -3.57
CA LEU A 59 -8.79 -13.66 -3.03
C LEU A 59 -7.70 -14.19 -3.95
N LEU A 60 -6.88 -13.30 -4.50
CA LEU A 60 -5.64 -13.63 -5.20
C LEU A 60 -4.48 -13.32 -4.25
N LEU A 61 -3.76 -14.36 -3.86
CA LEU A 61 -2.78 -14.31 -2.78
C LEU A 61 -1.37 -14.45 -3.33
N ASN A 62 -0.53 -13.43 -3.11
CA ASN A 62 0.87 -13.50 -3.51
C ASN A 62 1.80 -13.60 -2.28
N GLY A 63 2.82 -14.41 -2.43
CA GLY A 63 3.94 -14.62 -1.51
C GLY A 63 5.04 -15.39 -2.20
N ARG A 64 6.25 -15.42 -1.62
CA ARG A 64 7.39 -16.15 -2.19
C ARG A 64 7.47 -17.61 -1.72
N ASP A 65 7.02 -17.84 -0.53
CA ASP A 65 7.03 -19.15 0.13
C ASP A 65 5.77 -19.89 -0.28
N GLU A 66 5.92 -20.86 -1.16
CA GLU A 66 4.81 -21.59 -1.79
C GLU A 66 4.04 -22.41 -0.77
N GLU A 67 4.71 -23.07 0.18
CA GLU A 67 4.09 -23.91 1.19
C GLU A 67 3.20 -23.07 2.13
N ARG A 68 3.78 -21.99 2.70
CA ARG A 68 3.01 -21.09 3.57
C ARG A 68 1.89 -20.37 2.83
N LEU A 69 2.12 -20.01 1.58
CA LEU A 69 1.10 -19.37 0.75
C LEU A 69 -0.05 -20.33 0.44
N GLY A 70 0.27 -21.58 0.07
CA GLY A 70 -0.71 -22.65 -0.15
C GLY A 70 -1.56 -22.89 1.09
N ALA A 71 -0.93 -23.02 2.26
CA ALA A 71 -1.65 -23.18 3.51
C ALA A 71 -2.60 -22.00 3.85
N VAL A 72 -2.28 -20.77 3.44
CA VAL A 72 -3.21 -19.64 3.57
C VAL A 72 -4.32 -19.72 2.52
N ALA A 73 -4.00 -20.08 1.29
CA ALA A 73 -4.98 -20.24 0.22
C ALA A 73 -6.03 -21.30 0.57
N ASP A 74 -5.61 -22.45 1.07
CA ASP A 74 -6.49 -23.55 1.48
C ASP A 74 -7.47 -23.11 2.60
N ARG A 75 -6.96 -22.40 3.60
CA ARG A 75 -7.81 -21.93 4.72
C ARG A 75 -8.78 -20.83 4.32
N THR A 76 -8.47 -20.06 3.29
CA THR A 76 -9.26 -18.87 2.92
C THR A 76 -10.08 -19.05 1.64
N GLY A 77 -9.90 -20.17 0.95
CA GLY A 77 -10.49 -20.40 -0.38
C GLY A 77 -9.91 -19.45 -1.44
N GLY A 78 -8.71 -18.91 -1.19
CA GLY A 78 -8.03 -18.02 -2.12
C GLY A 78 -7.18 -18.76 -3.15
N VAL A 79 -6.70 -18.05 -4.15
CA VAL A 79 -5.81 -18.57 -5.19
C VAL A 79 -4.38 -18.15 -4.90
N ALA A 80 -3.48 -19.12 -4.75
CA ALA A 80 -2.05 -18.85 -4.55
C ALA A 80 -1.38 -18.45 -5.89
N LEU A 81 -0.65 -17.36 -5.87
CA LEU A 81 0.16 -16.83 -6.97
C LEU A 81 1.60 -16.61 -6.48
N PRO A 82 2.43 -17.66 -6.39
CA PRO A 82 3.78 -17.58 -5.84
C PRO A 82 4.72 -16.85 -6.80
N MET A 83 5.14 -15.63 -6.44
CA MET A 83 6.08 -14.82 -7.24
C MET A 83 6.95 -13.94 -6.35
N ASP A 84 8.22 -13.74 -6.73
CA ASP A 84 9.12 -12.80 -6.07
C ASP A 84 8.96 -11.40 -6.67
N LEU A 85 8.57 -10.46 -5.84
CA LEU A 85 8.33 -9.05 -6.21
C LEU A 85 9.59 -8.18 -6.18
N ALA A 86 10.76 -8.74 -5.92
CA ALA A 86 12.00 -7.97 -5.92
C ALA A 86 12.45 -7.55 -7.33
N THR A 87 11.79 -8.05 -8.37
CA THR A 87 12.09 -7.71 -9.76
C THR A 87 10.86 -7.15 -10.48
N PRO A 88 11.02 -6.22 -11.43
CA PRO A 88 9.92 -5.74 -12.27
C PRO A 88 9.21 -6.88 -13.01
N GLU A 89 9.96 -7.87 -13.45
CA GLU A 89 9.44 -9.05 -14.13
C GLU A 89 8.52 -9.90 -13.24
N GLY A 90 8.87 -10.09 -11.96
CA GLY A 90 8.00 -10.77 -11.00
C GLY A 90 6.69 -10.01 -10.76
N CYS A 91 6.76 -8.68 -10.70
CA CYS A 91 5.57 -7.83 -10.60
C CYS A 91 4.68 -7.94 -11.85
N ARG A 92 5.27 -7.93 -13.04
CA ARG A 92 4.56 -8.09 -14.31
C ARG A 92 3.84 -9.44 -14.39
N LYS A 93 4.57 -10.54 -14.14
CA LYS A 93 3.98 -11.89 -14.11
C LYS A 93 2.83 -12.01 -13.10
N LEU A 94 2.98 -11.40 -11.93
CA LEU A 94 1.91 -11.41 -10.94
C LEU A 94 0.67 -10.67 -11.43
N ALA A 95 0.82 -9.48 -11.98
CA ALA A 95 -0.30 -8.69 -12.49
C ALA A 95 -1.01 -9.41 -13.65
N GLU A 96 -0.26 -9.98 -14.60
CA GLU A 96 -0.81 -10.78 -15.70
C GLU A 96 -1.57 -12.01 -15.21
N ALA A 97 -0.99 -12.79 -14.29
CA ALA A 97 -1.65 -13.95 -13.72
C ALA A 97 -2.93 -13.59 -12.94
N ALA A 98 -2.90 -12.45 -12.24
CA ALA A 98 -4.07 -11.97 -11.51
C ALA A 98 -5.19 -11.51 -12.45
N LEU A 99 -4.86 -10.77 -13.52
CA LEU A 99 -5.81 -10.33 -14.54
C LEU A 99 -6.40 -11.51 -15.33
N ALA A 100 -5.56 -12.48 -15.71
CA ALA A 100 -6.01 -13.69 -16.44
C ALA A 100 -7.03 -14.53 -15.64
N ARG A 101 -6.98 -14.47 -14.31
CA ARG A 101 -7.90 -15.23 -13.45
C ARG A 101 -9.26 -14.57 -13.27
N GLY A 102 -9.30 -13.27 -13.13
CA GLY A 102 -10.52 -12.55 -12.75
C GLY A 102 -11.06 -11.59 -13.80
N ASP A 103 -10.43 -11.43 -14.95
CA ASP A 103 -10.65 -10.37 -15.95
C ASP A 103 -10.55 -8.96 -15.37
N ARG A 104 -10.34 -8.85 -14.05
CA ARG A 104 -10.31 -7.56 -13.32
C ARG A 104 -9.66 -7.72 -11.95
N ILE A 105 -9.08 -6.65 -11.47
CA ILE A 105 -8.65 -6.47 -10.08
C ILE A 105 -9.44 -5.28 -9.53
N ASP A 106 -10.32 -5.53 -8.54
CA ASP A 106 -11.11 -4.47 -7.90
C ASP A 106 -10.34 -3.79 -6.78
N ALA A 107 -9.41 -4.52 -6.16
CA ALA A 107 -8.56 -3.99 -5.12
C ALA A 107 -7.15 -4.58 -5.17
N LEU A 108 -6.15 -3.74 -4.87
CA LEU A 108 -4.77 -4.14 -4.59
C LEU A 108 -4.46 -3.81 -3.13
N VAL A 109 -4.09 -4.83 -2.35
CA VAL A 109 -3.51 -4.67 -1.01
C VAL A 109 -2.02 -4.96 -1.09
N ALA A 110 -1.21 -3.91 -1.18
CA ALA A 110 0.24 -3.98 -1.27
C ALA A 110 0.85 -4.16 0.13
N ALA A 111 0.79 -5.40 0.67
CA ALA A 111 1.25 -5.72 2.02
C ALA A 111 2.61 -6.44 2.06
N ALA A 112 3.19 -6.81 0.92
CA ALA A 112 4.54 -7.34 0.87
C ALA A 112 5.55 -6.32 1.40
N GLY A 113 6.49 -6.80 2.22
CA GLY A 113 7.53 -5.94 2.75
C GLY A 113 8.58 -6.71 3.53
N LEU A 114 9.78 -6.16 3.53
CA LEU A 114 10.92 -6.65 4.28
C LEU A 114 11.28 -5.63 5.36
N GLY A 115 11.73 -6.13 6.51
CA GLY A 115 12.31 -5.33 7.57
C GLY A 115 13.82 -5.51 7.65
N TRP A 116 14.47 -4.51 8.22
CA TRP A 116 15.85 -4.61 8.67
C TRP A 116 16.03 -3.70 9.89
N ALA A 117 16.71 -4.17 10.91
CA ALA A 117 17.06 -3.40 12.10
C ALA A 117 18.48 -3.68 12.54
N GLY A 118 19.21 -2.63 12.89
CA GLY A 118 20.61 -2.64 13.28
C GLY A 118 21.30 -1.31 12.92
N ALA A 119 22.61 -1.21 13.13
CA ALA A 119 23.37 -0.04 12.72
C ALA A 119 23.45 0.01 11.18
N TYR A 120 23.20 1.17 10.58
CA TYR A 120 23.22 1.32 9.13
C TYR A 120 24.56 0.92 8.49
N THR A 121 25.65 1.12 9.22
CA THR A 121 27.02 0.70 8.83
C THR A 121 27.18 -0.81 8.63
N ASP A 122 26.30 -1.60 9.23
CA ASP A 122 26.32 -3.07 9.11
C ASP A 122 25.50 -3.57 7.92
N MET A 123 24.83 -2.68 7.19
CA MET A 123 23.96 -3.02 6.09
C MET A 123 24.78 -3.14 4.80
N THR A 124 24.64 -4.26 4.09
CA THR A 124 25.28 -4.43 2.79
C THR A 124 24.45 -3.78 1.68
N PRO A 125 25.08 -3.34 0.56
CA PRO A 125 24.35 -2.82 -0.60
C PRO A 125 23.27 -3.78 -1.13
N ALA A 126 23.52 -5.08 -1.08
CA ALA A 126 22.54 -6.09 -1.52
C ALA A 126 21.26 -6.05 -0.65
N VAL A 127 21.41 -5.88 0.66
CA VAL A 127 20.27 -5.74 1.57
C VAL A 127 19.52 -4.44 1.34
N VAL A 128 20.24 -3.32 1.11
CA VAL A 128 19.60 -2.04 0.74
C VAL A 128 18.78 -2.19 -0.53
N ASN A 129 19.38 -2.74 -1.60
CA ASN A 129 18.69 -2.97 -2.87
C ASN A 129 17.45 -3.84 -2.71
N ARG A 130 17.54 -4.92 -1.93
CA ARG A 130 16.42 -5.82 -1.66
C ARG A 130 15.27 -5.12 -0.94
N LEU A 131 15.58 -4.30 0.07
CA LEU A 131 14.58 -3.49 0.79
C LEU A 131 13.88 -2.51 -0.15
N VAL A 132 14.64 -1.77 -0.96
CA VAL A 132 14.10 -0.79 -1.91
C VAL A 132 13.24 -1.50 -2.96
N SER A 133 13.73 -2.59 -3.56
CA SER A 133 13.01 -3.33 -4.58
C SER A 133 11.67 -3.85 -4.08
N VAL A 134 11.62 -4.43 -2.87
CA VAL A 134 10.37 -5.02 -2.35
C VAL A 134 9.45 -3.98 -1.74
N ASN A 135 9.97 -3.07 -0.91
CA ASN A 135 9.12 -2.15 -0.15
C ASN A 135 8.63 -0.95 -0.96
N VAL A 136 9.36 -0.57 -2.00
CA VAL A 136 9.05 0.58 -2.87
C VAL A 136 8.81 0.11 -4.30
N GLY A 137 9.81 -0.48 -4.95
CA GLY A 137 9.76 -0.85 -6.36
C GLY A 137 8.54 -1.72 -6.69
N ALA A 138 8.31 -2.79 -5.92
CA ALA A 138 7.17 -3.67 -6.13
C ALA A 138 5.82 -2.95 -6.01
N VAL A 139 5.70 -2.02 -5.04
CA VAL A 139 4.45 -1.25 -4.86
C VAL A 139 4.21 -0.36 -6.08
N LEU A 140 5.22 0.40 -6.52
CA LEU A 140 5.11 1.28 -7.68
C LEU A 140 4.80 0.51 -8.96
N HIS A 141 5.51 -0.61 -9.21
CA HIS A 141 5.28 -1.44 -10.39
C HIS A 141 3.87 -2.05 -10.39
N LEU A 142 3.43 -2.64 -9.29
CA LEU A 142 2.09 -3.25 -9.23
C LEU A 142 0.99 -2.21 -9.39
N VAL A 143 1.12 -1.05 -8.75
CA VAL A 143 0.17 0.05 -8.95
C VAL A 143 0.14 0.48 -10.41
N ASN A 144 1.30 0.69 -11.04
CA ASN A 144 1.39 1.07 -12.46
C ASN A 144 0.70 0.05 -13.39
N LEU A 145 0.84 -1.25 -13.10
CA LEU A 145 0.26 -2.32 -13.90
C LEU A 145 -1.26 -2.48 -13.74
N VAL A 146 -1.81 -2.25 -12.53
CA VAL A 146 -3.23 -2.48 -12.27
C VAL A 146 -4.07 -1.21 -12.37
N LEU A 147 -3.48 -0.04 -12.17
CA LEU A 147 -4.18 1.23 -12.13
C LEU A 147 -4.90 1.59 -13.44
N PRO A 148 -4.31 1.40 -14.65
CA PRO A 148 -5.00 1.72 -15.90
C PRO A 148 -6.35 1.01 -16.02
N HIS A 149 -6.41 -0.28 -15.68
CA HIS A 149 -7.65 -1.07 -15.70
C HIS A 149 -8.69 -0.57 -14.69
N MET A 150 -8.25 -0.05 -13.53
CA MET A 150 -9.15 0.52 -12.53
C MET A 150 -9.72 1.86 -13.00
N VAL A 151 -8.88 2.71 -13.62
CA VAL A 151 -9.29 4.03 -14.15
C VAL A 151 -10.26 3.87 -15.31
N GLU A 152 -9.94 3.00 -16.27
CA GLU A 152 -10.82 2.71 -17.42
C GLU A 152 -12.21 2.25 -16.96
N ARG A 153 -12.28 1.45 -15.92
CA ARG A 153 -13.51 0.92 -15.32
C ARG A 153 -14.24 1.94 -14.43
N GLY A 154 -13.62 3.06 -14.10
CA GLY A 154 -14.18 4.06 -13.19
C GLY A 154 -14.31 3.57 -11.74
N SER A 155 -13.58 2.52 -11.34
CA SER A 155 -13.63 1.98 -9.98
C SER A 155 -12.40 1.17 -9.61
N GLY A 156 -11.88 1.37 -8.39
CA GLY A 156 -10.74 0.62 -7.87
C GLY A 156 -10.39 1.00 -6.43
N ARG A 157 -9.65 0.13 -5.75
CA ARG A 157 -9.14 0.35 -4.40
C ARG A 157 -7.64 0.01 -4.32
N LEU A 158 -6.82 0.98 -3.99
CA LEU A 158 -5.40 0.78 -3.70
C LEU A 158 -5.18 0.96 -2.21
N VAL A 159 -4.78 -0.12 -1.52
CA VAL A 159 -4.41 -0.09 -0.10
C VAL A 159 -2.92 -0.38 0.02
N LEU A 160 -2.15 0.64 0.42
CA LEU A 160 -0.70 0.56 0.54
C LEU A 160 -0.33 0.38 2.02
N LEU A 161 0.52 -0.61 2.34
CA LEU A 161 1.01 -0.84 3.69
C LEU A 161 2.30 -0.03 3.93
N GLY A 162 2.14 1.15 4.54
CA GLY A 162 3.22 1.95 5.07
C GLY A 162 3.74 1.46 6.42
N SER A 163 4.21 2.38 7.23
CA SER A 163 4.56 2.21 8.64
C SER A 163 4.67 3.58 9.30
N VAL A 164 4.39 3.67 10.59
CA VAL A 164 4.70 4.88 11.38
C VAL A 164 6.20 5.21 11.35
N ALA A 165 7.07 4.21 11.18
CA ALA A 165 8.51 4.40 11.02
C ALA A 165 8.86 5.24 9.78
N GLY A 166 8.05 5.18 8.72
CA GLY A 166 8.22 6.01 7.53
C GLY A 166 7.86 7.48 7.74
N ARG A 167 7.08 7.79 8.79
CA ARG A 167 6.66 9.16 9.08
C ARG A 167 7.72 9.95 9.84
N PHE A 168 8.38 9.35 10.82
CA PHE A 168 9.29 10.08 11.71
C PHE A 168 10.64 9.41 11.96
N GLY A 169 10.98 8.36 11.24
CA GLY A 169 12.23 7.63 11.42
C GLY A 169 12.29 6.87 12.76
N VAL A 170 13.07 5.80 12.77
CA VAL A 170 13.28 4.98 13.98
C VAL A 170 14.76 4.61 14.05
N ARG A 171 15.36 4.78 15.22
CA ARG A 171 16.78 4.40 15.44
C ARG A 171 16.99 2.93 15.10
N GLY A 172 18.01 2.64 14.31
CA GLY A 172 18.34 1.30 13.85
C GLY A 172 17.48 0.79 12.69
N GLU A 173 16.55 1.61 12.14
CA GLU A 173 15.69 1.22 11.03
C GLU A 173 15.77 2.22 9.85
N ALA A 174 16.92 2.91 9.67
CA ALA A 174 17.05 4.02 8.73
C ALA A 174 16.59 3.69 7.30
N ALA A 175 17.12 2.60 6.70
CA ALA A 175 16.74 2.19 5.35
C ALA A 175 15.28 1.73 5.28
N TYR A 176 14.79 0.97 6.26
CA TYR A 176 13.39 0.57 6.33
C TYR A 176 12.47 1.78 6.43
N ALA A 177 12.77 2.72 7.33
CA ALA A 177 12.02 3.96 7.49
C ALA A 177 11.98 4.77 6.18
N ALA A 178 13.11 4.89 5.48
CA ALA A 178 13.18 5.56 4.19
C ALA A 178 12.27 4.90 3.14
N THR A 179 12.27 3.56 3.04
CA THR A 179 11.39 2.84 2.12
C THR A 179 9.91 3.02 2.43
N LYS A 180 9.54 3.03 3.71
CA LYS A 180 8.14 3.25 4.12
C LYS A 180 7.74 4.72 4.04
N GLY A 181 8.69 5.65 4.21
CA GLY A 181 8.51 7.08 4.00
C GLY A 181 8.20 7.42 2.55
N ALA A 182 8.84 6.75 1.58
CA ALA A 182 8.59 6.95 0.15
C ALA A 182 7.11 6.73 -0.25
N LEU A 183 6.39 5.87 0.46
CA LEU A 183 4.98 5.58 0.16
C LEU A 183 4.04 6.73 0.57
N ILE A 184 4.46 7.65 1.44
CA ILE A 184 3.62 8.77 1.91
C ILE A 184 3.34 9.74 0.76
N PRO A 185 4.36 10.41 0.16
CA PRO A 185 4.13 11.31 -0.97
C PRO A 185 3.59 10.57 -2.20
N PHE A 186 3.97 9.32 -2.43
CA PHE A 186 3.43 8.52 -3.52
C PHE A 186 1.90 8.34 -3.40
N ALA A 187 1.40 7.94 -2.23
CA ALA A 187 -0.02 7.80 -1.99
C ALA A 187 -0.76 9.15 -2.11
N GLU A 188 -0.13 10.25 -1.65
CA GLU A 188 -0.71 11.59 -1.73
C GLU A 188 -0.84 12.07 -3.17
N SER A 189 0.24 11.95 -3.97
CA SER A 189 0.24 12.32 -5.39
C SER A 189 -0.81 11.53 -6.17
N LEU A 190 -0.89 10.21 -5.96
CA LEU A 190 -1.93 9.40 -6.59
C LEU A 190 -3.35 9.85 -6.23
N ARG A 191 -3.59 10.28 -4.98
CA ARG A 191 -4.91 10.81 -4.60
C ARG A 191 -5.29 12.07 -5.37
N TYR A 192 -4.32 12.93 -5.68
CA TYR A 192 -4.55 14.13 -6.50
C TYR A 192 -4.82 13.76 -7.96
N GLU A 193 -4.01 12.89 -8.55
CA GLU A 193 -4.14 12.45 -9.94
C GLU A 193 -5.44 11.68 -10.21
N LEU A 194 -5.91 10.92 -9.22
CA LEU A 194 -7.07 10.04 -9.37
C LEU A 194 -8.40 10.69 -8.97
N ARG A 195 -8.42 12.01 -8.75
CA ARG A 195 -9.67 12.74 -8.51
C ARG A 195 -10.65 12.55 -9.65
N GLY A 196 -11.89 12.16 -9.32
CA GLY A 196 -12.96 11.96 -10.31
C GLY A 196 -12.89 10.64 -11.06
N THR A 197 -11.84 9.85 -10.94
CA THR A 197 -11.71 8.56 -11.67
C THR A 197 -12.49 7.40 -11.03
N GLY A 198 -13.00 7.57 -9.81
CA GLY A 198 -13.63 6.49 -9.06
C GLY A 198 -12.63 5.53 -8.36
N VAL A 199 -11.32 5.73 -8.54
CA VAL A 199 -10.27 4.96 -7.85
C VAL A 199 -9.90 5.65 -6.53
N HIS A 200 -9.79 4.87 -5.46
CA HIS A 200 -9.44 5.38 -4.13
C HIS A 200 -8.12 4.80 -3.63
N VAL A 201 -7.28 5.65 -3.04
CA VAL A 201 -5.98 5.28 -2.47
C VAL A 201 -6.01 5.49 -0.97
N CYS A 202 -5.70 4.44 -0.20
CA CYS A 202 -5.53 4.51 1.25
C CYS A 202 -4.14 4.02 1.66
N LEU A 203 -3.44 4.80 2.46
CA LEU A 203 -2.19 4.40 3.10
C LEU A 203 -2.49 3.95 4.53
N VAL A 204 -2.30 2.65 4.81
CA VAL A 204 -2.41 2.11 6.17
C VAL A 204 -1.03 2.14 6.81
N GLN A 205 -0.88 2.80 7.95
CA GLN A 205 0.39 2.98 8.65
C GLN A 205 0.36 2.26 10.02
N PRO A 206 0.76 0.98 10.05
CA PRO A 206 0.89 0.27 11.32
C PRO A 206 2.06 0.77 12.16
N GLY A 207 1.90 0.74 13.48
CA GLY A 207 2.99 0.67 14.43
C GLY A 207 3.58 -0.75 14.49
N PRO A 208 4.19 -1.15 15.62
CA PRO A 208 4.62 -2.52 15.84
C PRO A 208 3.42 -3.48 15.77
N VAL A 209 3.58 -4.58 15.00
CA VAL A 209 2.54 -5.61 14.83
C VAL A 209 3.12 -6.96 15.18
N ASP A 210 2.43 -7.72 15.99
CA ASP A 210 2.83 -9.07 16.37
C ASP A 210 2.72 -10.02 15.16
N THR A 211 3.85 -10.25 14.52
CA THR A 211 3.99 -11.04 13.30
C THR A 211 5.41 -11.60 13.18
N PRO A 212 5.64 -12.61 12.35
CA PRO A 212 6.99 -13.12 12.06
C PRO A 212 7.96 -12.07 11.49
N PHE A 213 7.47 -10.91 11.06
CA PHE A 213 8.28 -9.81 10.52
C PHE A 213 9.45 -9.43 11.45
N PHE A 214 9.21 -9.37 12.76
CA PHE A 214 10.24 -9.01 13.72
C PHE A 214 11.32 -10.08 13.89
N ALA A 215 10.99 -11.35 13.68
CA ALA A 215 11.96 -12.45 13.70
C ALA A 215 12.89 -12.42 12.46
N HIS A 216 12.41 -11.86 11.34
CA HIS A 216 13.15 -11.88 10.07
C HIS A 216 13.95 -10.60 9.78
N ARG A 217 13.94 -9.60 10.66
CA ARG A 217 14.59 -8.30 10.41
C ARG A 217 15.98 -8.13 11.01
N ARG A 218 16.75 -9.21 11.25
CA ARG A 218 18.07 -9.27 11.91
C ARG A 218 18.01 -9.06 13.43
N THR A 219 17.40 -7.98 13.92
CA THR A 219 17.29 -7.69 15.36
C THR A 219 15.82 -7.79 15.78
N PRO A 220 15.45 -8.62 16.75
CA PRO A 220 14.10 -8.72 17.28
C PRO A 220 13.60 -7.39 17.84
N TYR A 221 12.28 -7.25 17.96
CA TYR A 221 11.68 -6.11 18.64
C TYR A 221 11.78 -6.28 20.15
N THR A 222 12.59 -5.45 20.79
CA THR A 222 12.89 -5.54 22.24
C THR A 222 12.30 -4.38 23.06
N ARG A 223 11.65 -3.42 22.40
CA ARG A 223 11.10 -2.25 23.09
C ARG A 223 9.86 -2.64 23.90
N SER A 224 9.78 -2.18 25.13
CA SER A 224 8.61 -2.37 26.00
C SER A 224 7.40 -1.55 25.54
N TRP A 225 7.65 -0.45 24.81
CA TRP A 225 6.62 0.46 24.31
C TRP A 225 7.04 1.09 22.96
N PRO A 226 6.11 1.29 22.01
CA PRO A 226 4.74 0.80 22.03
C PRO A 226 4.66 -0.73 21.91
N ARG A 227 3.71 -1.35 22.60
CA ARG A 227 3.51 -2.81 22.51
C ARG A 227 2.99 -3.19 21.11
N PRO A 228 3.46 -4.30 20.53
CA PRO A 228 2.92 -4.79 19.27
C PRO A 228 1.41 -5.06 19.35
N VAL A 229 0.69 -4.66 18.31
CA VAL A 229 -0.74 -4.98 18.18
C VAL A 229 -0.94 -6.27 17.38
N PRO A 230 -2.01 -7.04 17.61
CA PRO A 230 -2.33 -8.20 16.80
C PRO A 230 -2.52 -7.82 15.31
N ALA A 231 -2.08 -8.70 14.39
CA ALA A 231 -2.22 -8.49 12.94
C ALA A 231 -3.69 -8.29 12.51
N GLY A 232 -4.64 -8.92 13.20
CA GLY A 232 -6.07 -8.74 12.96
C GLY A 232 -6.57 -7.30 13.11
N ARG A 233 -5.92 -6.45 13.95
CA ARG A 233 -6.24 -5.01 14.03
C ARG A 233 -5.86 -4.26 12.77
N VAL A 234 -4.74 -4.62 12.17
CA VAL A 234 -4.32 -4.03 10.89
C VAL A 234 -5.20 -4.54 9.75
N ALA A 235 -5.56 -5.83 9.77
CA ALA A 235 -6.51 -6.41 8.82
C ALA A 235 -7.87 -5.70 8.85
N ALA A 236 -8.38 -5.34 10.04
CA ALA A 236 -9.61 -4.55 10.17
C ALA A 236 -9.47 -3.14 9.55
N ALA A 237 -8.31 -2.49 9.71
CA ALA A 237 -8.04 -1.19 9.09
C ALA A 237 -7.93 -1.30 7.56
N VAL A 238 -7.38 -2.39 7.03
CA VAL A 238 -7.35 -2.67 5.59
C VAL A 238 -8.77 -2.88 5.04
N GLU A 239 -9.63 -3.61 5.73
CA GLU A 239 -11.04 -3.77 5.34
C GLU A 239 -11.79 -2.41 5.37
N GLU A 240 -11.56 -1.57 6.40
CA GLU A 240 -12.07 -0.19 6.46
C GLU A 240 -11.59 0.61 5.23
N ALA A 241 -10.32 0.48 4.83
CA ALA A 241 -9.75 1.14 3.66
C ALA A 241 -10.39 0.67 2.34
N LEU A 242 -10.72 -0.63 2.23
CA LEU A 242 -11.36 -1.21 1.05
C LEU A 242 -12.81 -0.78 0.87
N THR A 243 -13.50 -0.43 1.94
CA THR A 243 -14.93 -0.08 1.94
C THR A 243 -15.19 1.42 2.16
N GLY A 244 -14.29 2.10 2.85
CA GLY A 244 -14.40 3.51 3.20
C GLY A 244 -13.78 4.47 2.17
N ARG A 245 -13.66 5.74 2.59
CA ARG A 245 -13.08 6.83 1.79
C ARG A 245 -11.87 7.50 2.45
N ARG A 246 -11.35 6.96 3.53
CA ARG A 246 -10.18 7.52 4.21
C ARG A 246 -8.93 7.36 3.35
N GLY A 247 -8.18 8.46 3.20
CA GLY A 247 -6.89 8.43 2.49
C GLY A 247 -5.76 7.83 3.34
N GLU A 248 -5.91 7.85 4.68
CA GLU A 248 -4.90 7.36 5.61
C GLU A 248 -5.53 6.76 6.87
N ILE A 249 -4.94 5.65 7.35
CA ILE A 249 -5.33 5.01 8.62
C ILE A 249 -4.08 4.60 9.39
N THR A 250 -3.87 5.17 10.58
CA THR A 250 -2.78 4.76 11.49
C THR A 250 -3.29 3.74 12.50
N VAL A 251 -2.52 2.67 12.76
CA VAL A 251 -2.90 1.59 13.68
C VAL A 251 -1.79 1.33 14.70
N PRO A 252 -2.06 1.50 15.99
CA PRO A 252 -3.24 2.12 16.60
C PRO A 252 -3.31 3.63 16.31
N ARG A 253 -4.50 4.21 16.36
CA ARG A 253 -4.75 5.61 15.93
C ARG A 253 -3.90 6.65 16.66
N TRP A 254 -3.60 6.44 17.94
CA TRP A 254 -2.80 7.38 18.74
C TRP A 254 -1.36 7.56 18.23
N LEU A 255 -0.82 6.59 17.48
CA LEU A 255 0.51 6.71 16.82
C LEU A 255 0.53 7.76 15.68
N GLY A 256 -0.60 8.29 15.29
CA GLY A 256 -0.68 9.46 14.41
C GLY A 256 -0.30 10.78 15.11
N ALA A 257 -0.53 10.90 16.42
CA ALA A 257 -0.25 12.11 17.17
C ALA A 257 1.22 12.58 17.17
N PRO A 258 2.25 11.69 17.29
CA PRO A 258 3.64 12.08 17.16
C PRO A 258 3.98 12.78 15.84
N GLY A 259 3.32 12.41 14.73
CA GLY A 259 3.48 13.07 13.45
C GLY A 259 2.97 14.52 13.43
N LEU A 260 1.91 14.81 14.19
CA LEU A 260 1.43 16.19 14.36
C LEU A 260 2.45 17.02 15.16
N VAL A 261 3.00 16.46 16.24
CA VAL A 261 4.05 17.12 17.03
C VAL A 261 5.28 17.38 16.18
N GLN A 262 5.70 16.45 15.34
CA GLN A 262 6.82 16.63 14.42
C GLN A 262 6.57 17.78 13.43
N GLY A 263 5.35 17.91 12.90
CA GLY A 263 4.99 18.99 11.97
C GLY A 263 4.95 20.36 12.64
N LEU A 264 4.41 20.44 13.87
CA LEU A 264 4.24 21.72 14.59
C LEU A 264 5.48 22.16 15.38
N ALA A 265 6.24 21.22 15.93
CA ALA A 265 7.39 21.49 16.81
C ALA A 265 8.55 20.50 16.53
N PRO A 266 9.21 20.57 15.35
CA PRO A 266 10.20 19.59 14.92
C PRO A 266 11.43 19.49 15.86
N HIS A 267 11.85 20.58 16.46
CA HIS A 267 12.98 20.58 17.40
C HIS A 267 12.64 19.85 18.72
N LEU A 268 11.43 20.08 19.25
CA LEU A 268 10.95 19.40 20.44
C LEU A 268 10.79 17.89 20.16
N PHE A 269 10.20 17.55 19.02
CA PHE A 269 10.06 16.16 18.60
C PHE A 269 11.41 15.44 18.53
N ARG A 270 12.43 16.03 17.90
CA ARG A 270 13.77 15.44 17.80
C ARG A 270 14.41 15.20 19.18
N ARG A 271 14.30 16.16 20.11
CA ARG A 271 14.81 15.99 21.49
C ARG A 271 14.13 14.83 22.21
N LEU A 272 12.81 14.68 22.05
CA LEU A 272 12.07 13.56 22.64
C LEU A 272 12.41 12.24 21.95
N ALA A 273 12.47 12.21 20.62
CA ALA A 273 12.81 11.02 19.85
C ALA A 273 14.21 10.47 20.15
N THR A 274 15.22 11.34 20.41
CA THR A 274 16.57 10.90 20.82
C THR A 274 16.58 10.26 22.21
N ARG A 275 15.62 10.62 23.07
CA ARG A 275 15.56 10.11 24.45
C ARG A 275 14.73 8.81 24.56
N PHE A 276 13.77 8.61 23.66
CA PHE A 276 12.82 7.49 23.70
C PHE A 276 12.88 6.60 22.44
N GLY A 277 13.70 6.96 21.42
CA GLY A 277 13.81 6.28 20.13
C GLY A 277 14.87 5.17 20.04
#